data_cf6e08ae1ec029173fb58929636d915d
#
_entry.id   cf6e08ae1ec029173fb58929636d915d
#
_cell.length_a   1.000
_cell.length_b   1.000
_cell.length_c   1.000
_cell.angle_alpha   90.00
_cell.angle_beta   90.00
_cell.angle_gamma   90.00
#
_symmetry.space_group_name_H-M   'P 1'
#
loop_
_entity.id
_entity.type
_entity.pdbx_description
1 polymer ?
#
loop_
_entity_poly.entity_id
_entity_poly.type
_entity_poly.pdbx_seq_one_letter_code
_entity_poly.pdbx_strand_id
1 'polypeptide(L)'
;ADLKTFSALGVYGATAITAVTAQNTVGVHAQCALPPQMVYDQIVAVVDDLHPSVVKIGMLSNSEIVCAVADALGRYALPVVLDPVIVSSSGHRLLSEEAVDVIKEKLLPMSILTTPNIPEMEALTGMQISTDSTKSDAALHLLSYGVKAVLLKGGHEEGEVKRDLLFQTHGDVLSVEEFSTETIPTRNIHGTGCTLSSAIAALLARGLGLSEAVAEGKRFITEALRAGADVAIGQGYGPVNHGFNPLKMLTYEAR
;
A
#
# COMPACT_ATOMS: atom_id res chain seq x y z
N ALA A 1 -9.55 -3.83 -3.63
CA ALA A 1 -8.43 -3.50 -4.49
C ALA A 1 -7.41 -4.65 -4.56
N ASP A 2 -6.87 -5.11 -3.43
CA ASP A 2 -5.70 -5.97 -3.35
C ASP A 2 -5.85 -7.28 -4.15
N LEU A 3 -6.86 -8.12 -3.85
CA LEU A 3 -7.09 -9.37 -4.58
C LEU A 3 -7.35 -9.16 -6.08
N LYS A 4 -8.05 -8.07 -6.45
CA LYS A 4 -8.29 -7.74 -7.87
C LYS A 4 -6.97 -7.42 -8.57
N THR A 5 -6.09 -6.67 -7.91
CA THR A 5 -4.77 -6.32 -8.43
C THR A 5 -3.88 -7.55 -8.57
N PHE A 6 -3.82 -8.41 -7.54
CA PHE A 6 -3.05 -9.65 -7.59
C PHE A 6 -3.52 -10.54 -8.74
N SER A 7 -4.84 -10.75 -8.84
CA SER A 7 -5.42 -11.56 -9.94
C SER A 7 -5.13 -10.96 -11.31
N ALA A 8 -5.25 -9.62 -11.46
CA ALA A 8 -4.98 -8.95 -12.74
C ALA A 8 -3.50 -9.05 -13.15
N LEU A 9 -2.57 -9.08 -12.18
CA LEU A 9 -1.14 -9.27 -12.41
C LEU A 9 -0.71 -10.75 -12.42
N GLY A 10 -1.66 -11.68 -12.43
CA GLY A 10 -1.39 -13.11 -12.53
C GLY A 10 -0.71 -13.69 -11.28
N VAL A 11 -0.99 -13.16 -10.10
CA VAL A 11 -0.49 -13.66 -8.82
C VAL A 11 -1.64 -14.19 -7.99
N TYR A 12 -1.48 -15.39 -7.42
CA TYR A 12 -2.44 -15.91 -6.44
C TYR A 12 -2.35 -15.09 -5.15
N GLY A 13 -3.46 -14.53 -4.72
CA GLY A 13 -3.55 -13.73 -3.50
C GLY A 13 -4.45 -14.38 -2.46
N ALA A 14 -3.97 -14.45 -1.22
CA ALA A 14 -4.75 -14.76 -0.02
C ALA A 14 -4.86 -13.52 0.87
N THR A 15 -5.81 -13.51 1.80
CA THR A 15 -6.03 -12.37 2.70
C THR A 15 -6.17 -12.79 4.15
N ALA A 16 -5.65 -11.95 5.05
CA ALA A 16 -6.04 -11.88 6.45
C ALA A 16 -6.87 -10.60 6.64
N ILE A 17 -8.13 -10.74 7.03
CA ILE A 17 -9.05 -9.63 7.23
C ILE A 17 -8.81 -9.03 8.61
N THR A 18 -8.55 -7.73 8.66
CA THR A 18 -8.31 -6.96 9.90
C THR A 18 -9.56 -6.27 10.40
N ALA A 19 -10.38 -5.77 9.47
CA ALA A 19 -11.65 -5.11 9.76
C ALA A 19 -12.64 -5.29 8.60
N VAL A 20 -13.92 -5.21 8.91
CA VAL A 20 -15.01 -5.20 7.93
C VAL A 20 -15.63 -3.81 7.92
N THR A 21 -15.83 -3.24 6.73
CA THR A 21 -16.49 -1.94 6.55
C THR A 21 -17.82 -2.08 5.82
N ALA A 22 -18.85 -1.39 6.30
CA ALA A 22 -20.02 -1.09 5.51
C ALA A 22 -19.71 0.18 4.69
N GLN A 23 -19.23 -0.01 3.48
CA GLN A 23 -18.69 1.07 2.65
C GLN A 23 -19.24 1.00 1.23
N ASN A 24 -19.49 2.16 0.65
CA ASN A 24 -19.82 2.34 -0.76
C ASN A 24 -19.01 3.49 -1.37
N THR A 25 -19.35 3.91 -2.58
CA THR A 25 -18.64 5.00 -3.28
C THR A 25 -18.84 6.38 -2.65
N VAL A 26 -19.82 6.54 -1.77
CA VAL A 26 -20.15 7.82 -1.12
C VAL A 26 -19.42 7.96 0.23
N GLY A 27 -19.15 6.84 0.93
CA GLY A 27 -18.44 6.89 2.21
C GLY A 27 -18.44 5.57 2.99
N VAL A 28 -17.85 5.64 4.19
CA VAL A 28 -17.82 4.56 5.18
C VAL A 28 -18.95 4.80 6.17
N HIS A 29 -19.92 3.89 6.24
CA HIS A 29 -21.09 3.99 7.12
C HIS A 29 -20.89 3.31 8.48
N ALA A 30 -20.11 2.21 8.48
CA ALA A 30 -19.73 1.50 9.70
C ALA A 30 -18.43 0.73 9.49
N GLN A 31 -17.74 0.47 10.60
CA GLN A 31 -16.51 -0.32 10.64
C GLN A 31 -16.55 -1.23 11.85
N CYS A 32 -16.12 -2.47 11.67
CA CYS A 32 -15.96 -3.46 12.74
C CYS A 32 -14.57 -4.08 12.63
N ALA A 33 -13.71 -3.83 13.62
CA ALA A 33 -12.43 -4.49 13.74
C ALA A 33 -12.64 -5.96 14.14
N LEU A 34 -11.86 -6.87 13.56
CA LEU A 34 -11.84 -8.26 14.01
C LEU A 34 -11.03 -8.40 15.31
N PRO A 35 -11.28 -9.45 16.12
CA PRO A 35 -10.45 -9.74 17.29
C PRO A 35 -8.98 -9.91 16.86
N PRO A 36 -8.00 -9.32 17.58
CA PRO A 36 -6.58 -9.40 17.23
C PRO A 36 -6.08 -10.83 17.07
N GLN A 37 -6.53 -11.75 17.94
CA GLN A 37 -6.19 -13.18 17.84
C GLN A 37 -6.67 -13.80 16.52
N MET A 38 -7.87 -13.44 16.05
CA MET A 38 -8.38 -13.93 14.77
C MET A 38 -7.52 -13.43 13.59
N VAL A 39 -7.02 -12.19 13.65
CA VAL A 39 -6.11 -11.66 12.63
C VAL A 39 -4.79 -12.42 12.63
N TYR A 40 -4.23 -12.65 13.81
CA TYR A 40 -3.03 -13.47 13.98
C TYR A 40 -3.20 -14.88 13.40
N ASP A 41 -4.28 -15.57 13.76
CA ASP A 41 -4.56 -16.94 13.32
C ASP A 41 -4.76 -17.04 11.81
N GLN A 42 -5.41 -16.04 11.17
CA GLN A 42 -5.54 -15.97 9.71
C GLN A 42 -4.17 -15.87 9.03
N ILE A 43 -3.28 -15.01 9.54
CA ILE A 43 -1.92 -14.84 8.97
C ILE A 43 -1.15 -16.14 9.08
N VAL A 44 -1.14 -16.75 10.26
CA VAL A 44 -0.42 -18.02 10.49
C VAL A 44 -0.97 -19.12 9.58
N ALA A 45 -2.29 -19.30 9.51
CA ALA A 45 -2.91 -20.31 8.67
C ALA A 45 -2.56 -20.17 7.18
N VAL A 46 -2.51 -18.92 6.69
CA VAL A 46 -2.14 -18.65 5.29
C VAL A 46 -0.65 -18.86 5.06
N VAL A 47 0.21 -18.34 5.95
CA VAL A 47 1.66 -18.38 5.72
C VAL A 47 2.20 -19.80 5.86
N ASP A 48 1.72 -20.56 6.84
CA ASP A 48 2.20 -21.94 7.12
C ASP A 48 1.82 -22.93 5.99
N ASP A 49 0.75 -22.67 5.24
CA ASP A 49 0.29 -23.56 4.16
C ASP A 49 0.69 -23.05 2.77
N LEU A 50 0.41 -21.76 2.47
CA LEU A 50 0.58 -21.22 1.12
C LEU A 50 1.97 -20.67 0.84
N HIS A 51 2.79 -20.45 1.87
CA HIS A 51 4.16 -19.93 1.77
C HIS A 51 4.30 -18.72 0.82
N PRO A 52 3.58 -17.61 1.07
CA PRO A 52 3.62 -16.44 0.20
C PRO A 52 5.04 -15.88 0.10
N SER A 53 5.41 -15.35 -1.07
CA SER A 53 6.73 -14.75 -1.29
C SER A 53 6.81 -13.29 -0.87
N VAL A 54 5.66 -12.59 -0.79
CA VAL A 54 5.57 -11.16 -0.39
C VAL A 54 4.27 -10.95 0.38
N VAL A 55 4.31 -10.08 1.38
CA VAL A 55 3.14 -9.63 2.12
C VAL A 55 2.86 -8.16 1.81
N LYS A 56 1.60 -7.82 1.51
CA LYS A 56 1.13 -6.43 1.49
C LYS A 56 0.28 -6.18 2.73
N ILE A 57 0.61 -5.13 3.46
CA ILE A 57 -0.20 -4.63 4.58
C ILE A 57 -0.91 -3.34 4.13
N GLY A 58 -2.21 -3.24 4.45
CA GLY A 58 -3.02 -2.05 4.20
C GLY A 58 -3.68 -1.55 5.48
N MET A 59 -5.02 -1.47 5.47
CA MET A 59 -5.80 -0.99 6.62
C MET A 59 -5.69 -1.91 7.83
N LEU A 60 -5.37 -1.35 9.02
CA LEU A 60 -5.15 -2.11 10.26
C LEU A 60 -6.12 -1.78 11.41
N SER A 61 -6.80 -0.63 11.36
CA SER A 61 -7.81 -0.18 12.32
C SER A 61 -7.27 0.34 13.67
N ASN A 62 -6.58 -0.48 14.49
CA ASN A 62 -6.14 -0.10 15.83
C ASN A 62 -4.78 -0.71 16.19
N SER A 63 -4.20 -0.27 17.33
CA SER A 63 -2.88 -0.69 17.82
C SER A 63 -2.80 -2.19 18.15
N GLU A 64 -3.87 -2.78 18.67
CA GLU A 64 -3.91 -4.21 19.01
C GLU A 64 -3.79 -5.10 17.77
N ILE A 65 -4.48 -4.70 16.68
CA ILE A 65 -4.35 -5.39 15.38
C ILE A 65 -2.95 -5.19 14.79
N VAL A 66 -2.38 -3.99 14.89
CA VAL A 66 -0.99 -3.75 14.45
C VAL A 66 -0.03 -4.68 15.19
N CYS A 67 -0.16 -4.82 16.51
CA CYS A 67 0.63 -5.77 17.30
C CYS A 67 0.43 -7.21 16.84
N ALA A 68 -0.81 -7.66 16.67
CA ALA A 68 -1.11 -9.03 16.23
C ALA A 68 -0.50 -9.35 14.85
N VAL A 69 -0.55 -8.39 13.91
CA VAL A 69 0.06 -8.52 12.58
C VAL A 69 1.59 -8.60 12.70
N ALA A 70 2.21 -7.71 13.48
CA ALA A 70 3.66 -7.70 13.69
C ALA A 70 4.15 -8.99 14.36
N ASP A 71 3.45 -9.46 15.39
CA ASP A 71 3.79 -10.67 16.14
C ASP A 71 3.63 -11.93 15.25
N ALA A 72 2.59 -11.99 14.41
CA ALA A 72 2.40 -13.08 13.46
C ALA A 72 3.50 -13.09 12.38
N LEU A 73 3.76 -11.95 11.73
CA LEU A 73 4.75 -11.84 10.67
C LEU A 73 6.19 -11.93 11.16
N GLY A 74 6.47 -11.56 12.41
CA GLY A 74 7.78 -11.69 13.05
C GLY A 74 8.29 -13.14 13.14
N ARG A 75 7.42 -14.14 12.95
CA ARG A 75 7.78 -15.55 12.85
C ARG A 75 8.41 -15.94 11.51
N TYR A 76 8.30 -15.07 10.52
CA TYR A 76 8.66 -15.35 9.12
C TYR A 76 9.57 -14.27 8.55
N ALA A 77 10.51 -14.67 7.70
CA ALA A 77 11.38 -13.74 6.99
C ALA A 77 10.79 -13.36 5.63
N LEU A 78 9.62 -12.72 5.65
CA LEU A 78 8.89 -12.34 4.44
C LEU A 78 9.09 -10.86 4.10
N PRO A 79 9.32 -10.51 2.82
CA PRO A 79 9.30 -9.12 2.37
C PRO A 79 7.90 -8.50 2.59
N VAL A 80 7.86 -7.34 3.25
CA VAL A 80 6.61 -6.63 3.57
C VAL A 80 6.55 -5.31 2.80
N VAL A 81 5.46 -5.09 2.06
CA VAL A 81 5.06 -3.80 1.49
C VAL A 81 3.97 -3.21 2.38
N LEU A 82 4.29 -2.13 3.09
CA LEU A 82 3.38 -1.46 4.01
C LEU A 82 2.76 -0.22 3.34
N ASP A 83 1.45 -0.25 3.12
CA ASP A 83 0.65 0.93 2.77
C ASP A 83 -0.01 1.44 4.05
N PRO A 84 0.48 2.53 4.65
CA PRO A 84 0.04 3.00 5.97
C PRO A 84 -1.28 3.77 5.85
N VAL A 85 -2.38 3.06 5.57
CA VAL A 85 -3.69 3.65 5.32
C VAL A 85 -4.24 4.26 6.61
N ILE A 86 -4.10 5.58 6.77
CA ILE A 86 -4.56 6.34 7.94
C ILE A 86 -5.96 6.91 7.69
N VAL A 87 -6.21 7.40 6.48
CA VAL A 87 -7.47 8.04 6.09
C VAL A 87 -7.99 7.42 4.79
N SER A 88 -9.29 7.18 4.72
CA SER A 88 -9.95 6.71 3.48
C SER A 88 -9.97 7.80 2.40
N SER A 89 -10.19 7.40 1.14
CA SER A 89 -10.39 8.35 0.02
C SER A 89 -11.57 9.33 0.24
N SER A 90 -12.50 8.99 1.13
CA SER A 90 -13.62 9.84 1.53
C SER A 90 -13.34 10.72 2.76
N GLY A 91 -12.10 10.75 3.27
CA GLY A 91 -11.69 11.58 4.41
C GLY A 91 -12.01 10.97 5.79
N HIS A 92 -12.53 9.74 5.86
CA HIS A 92 -12.78 9.07 7.13
C HIS A 92 -11.48 8.49 7.71
N ARG A 93 -11.21 8.78 9.00
CA ARG A 93 -10.05 8.21 9.71
C ARG A 93 -10.26 6.72 9.95
N LEU A 94 -9.34 5.90 9.44
CA LEU A 94 -9.37 4.44 9.51
C LEU A 94 -8.44 3.86 10.57
N LEU A 95 -7.45 4.63 11.01
CA LEU A 95 -6.42 4.22 11.96
C LEU A 95 -6.41 5.15 13.19
N SER A 96 -6.32 4.61 14.40
CA SER A 96 -6.18 5.40 15.63
C SER A 96 -4.80 6.06 15.72
N GLU A 97 -4.66 7.12 16.54
CA GLU A 97 -3.36 7.81 16.73
C GLU A 97 -2.33 6.90 17.35
N GLU A 98 -2.71 6.18 18.39
CA GLU A 98 -1.84 5.21 19.05
C GLU A 98 -1.31 4.13 18.10
N ALA A 99 -2.11 3.72 17.11
CA ALA A 99 -1.70 2.74 16.13
C ALA A 99 -0.61 3.26 15.20
N VAL A 100 -0.53 4.57 14.96
CA VAL A 100 0.54 5.19 14.15
C VAL A 100 1.91 4.96 14.81
N ASP A 101 2.01 5.13 16.12
CA ASP A 101 3.28 4.91 16.85
C ASP A 101 3.67 3.44 16.83
N VAL A 102 2.71 2.54 17.03
CA VAL A 102 2.97 1.09 16.96
C VAL A 102 3.41 0.65 15.55
N ILE A 103 2.87 1.25 14.48
CA ILE A 103 3.34 1.00 13.11
C ILE A 103 4.81 1.40 12.94
N LYS A 104 5.20 2.58 13.46
CA LYS A 104 6.61 3.04 13.40
C LYS A 104 7.55 2.08 14.10
N GLU A 105 7.17 1.61 15.29
CA GLU A 105 8.01 0.77 16.12
C GLU A 105 8.07 -0.70 15.65
N LYS A 106 6.95 -1.25 15.14
CA LYS A 106 6.85 -2.68 14.87
C LYS A 106 6.80 -3.04 13.38
N LEU A 107 6.13 -2.26 12.53
CA LEU A 107 5.94 -2.63 11.13
C LEU A 107 6.95 -1.98 10.17
N LEU A 108 7.37 -0.72 10.40
CA LEU A 108 8.41 -0.11 9.56
C LEU A 108 9.71 -0.91 9.58
N PRO A 109 10.24 -1.39 10.73
CA PRO A 109 11.50 -2.15 10.75
C PRO A 109 11.47 -3.44 9.93
N MET A 110 10.30 -4.08 9.79
CA MET A 110 10.14 -5.31 9.02
C MET A 110 9.77 -5.09 7.55
N SER A 111 9.51 -3.82 7.16
CA SER A 111 9.07 -3.49 5.81
C SER A 111 10.24 -3.23 4.86
N ILE A 112 10.18 -3.81 3.67
CA ILE A 112 11.11 -3.49 2.58
C ILE A 112 10.71 -2.21 1.85
N LEU A 113 9.42 -1.85 1.91
CA LEU A 113 8.86 -0.63 1.33
C LEU A 113 7.69 -0.15 2.16
N THR A 114 7.61 1.16 2.41
CA THR A 114 6.37 1.81 2.83
C THR A 114 5.92 2.82 1.78
N THR A 115 4.60 2.97 1.58
CA THR A 115 4.02 3.77 0.49
C THR A 115 3.09 4.88 0.99
N PRO A 116 3.53 5.82 1.84
CA PRO A 116 2.69 6.91 2.32
C PRO A 116 2.37 7.92 1.20
N ASN A 117 1.21 8.56 1.28
CA ASN A 117 0.97 9.85 0.64
C ASN A 117 1.46 11.00 1.56
N ILE A 118 1.36 12.27 1.11
CA ILE A 118 1.84 13.41 1.89
C ILE A 118 1.14 13.48 3.26
N PRO A 119 -0.21 13.45 3.39
CA PRO A 119 -0.86 13.45 4.70
C PRO A 119 -0.49 12.26 5.60
N GLU A 120 -0.31 11.06 5.03
CA GLU A 120 0.15 9.88 5.76
C GLU A 120 1.59 10.03 6.25
N MET A 121 2.46 10.59 5.41
CA MET A 121 3.85 10.85 5.77
C MET A 121 3.98 11.91 6.86
N GLU A 122 3.18 12.99 6.80
CA GLU A 122 3.07 14.00 7.85
C GLU A 122 2.58 13.37 9.17
N ALA A 123 1.57 12.51 9.11
CA ALA A 123 1.06 11.83 10.30
C ALA A 123 2.10 10.87 10.92
N LEU A 124 2.90 10.17 10.10
CA LEU A 124 3.95 9.26 10.56
C LEU A 124 5.16 10.01 11.15
N THR A 125 5.50 11.17 10.60
CA THR A 125 6.73 11.89 10.99
C THR A 125 6.50 13.06 11.94
N GLY A 126 5.28 13.59 12.00
CA GLY A 126 4.97 14.85 12.70
C GLY A 126 5.51 16.10 12.00
N MET A 127 6.05 15.97 10.78
CA MET A 127 6.68 17.04 10.01
C MET A 127 5.68 17.61 8.99
N GLN A 128 5.73 18.91 8.72
CA GLN A 128 5.02 19.53 7.60
C GLN A 128 5.82 19.36 6.31
N ILE A 129 5.16 18.91 5.24
CA ILE A 129 5.80 18.57 3.97
C ILE A 129 5.29 19.49 2.87
N SER A 130 6.13 20.43 2.42
CA SER A 130 5.78 21.44 1.41
C SER A 130 6.81 21.61 0.31
N THR A 131 8.04 21.12 0.49
CA THR A 131 9.16 21.26 -0.45
C THR A 131 9.85 19.92 -0.67
N ASP A 132 10.65 19.79 -1.72
CA ASP A 132 11.43 18.58 -1.96
C ASP A 132 12.47 18.30 -0.85
N SER A 133 12.98 19.37 -0.19
CA SER A 133 13.83 19.22 1.00
C SER A 133 13.05 18.57 2.15
N THR A 134 11.87 19.08 2.49
CA THR A 134 11.06 18.51 3.58
C THR A 134 10.55 17.11 3.26
N LYS A 135 10.34 16.77 1.98
CA LYS A 135 10.06 15.38 1.54
C LYS A 135 11.25 14.45 1.84
N SER A 136 12.47 14.90 1.55
CA SER A 136 13.70 14.14 1.81
C SER A 136 13.95 13.95 3.30
N ASP A 137 13.77 15.01 4.10
CA ASP A 137 13.94 14.96 5.56
C ASP A 137 12.94 13.99 6.20
N ALA A 138 11.68 14.05 5.78
CA ALA A 138 10.65 13.14 6.24
C ALA A 138 10.91 11.68 5.81
N ALA A 139 11.42 11.46 4.60
CA ALA A 139 11.81 10.13 4.13
C ALA A 139 12.98 9.57 4.96
N LEU A 140 14.02 10.37 5.24
CA LEU A 140 15.13 9.98 6.11
C LEU A 140 14.63 9.64 7.52
N HIS A 141 13.68 10.41 8.05
CA HIS A 141 13.08 10.10 9.34
C HIS A 141 12.38 8.74 9.35
N LEU A 142 11.60 8.39 8.30
CA LEU A 142 11.00 7.06 8.20
C LEU A 142 12.05 5.96 8.02
N LEU A 143 13.06 6.18 7.18
CA LEU A 143 14.16 5.22 6.97
C LEU A 143 14.92 4.94 8.28
N SER A 144 15.00 5.91 9.19
CA SER A 144 15.65 5.70 10.51
C SER A 144 14.94 4.69 11.40
N TYR A 145 13.66 4.39 11.17
CA TYR A 145 12.94 3.28 11.82
C TYR A 145 13.29 1.90 11.24
N GLY A 146 14.12 1.82 10.20
CA GLY A 146 14.62 0.55 9.66
C GLY A 146 13.91 0.05 8.40
N VAL A 147 12.87 0.73 7.91
CA VAL A 147 12.28 0.43 6.58
C VAL A 147 13.35 0.62 5.50
N LYS A 148 13.37 -0.24 4.46
CA LYS A 148 14.44 -0.22 3.45
C LYS A 148 14.22 0.81 2.35
N ALA A 149 12.98 1.18 2.10
CA ALA A 149 12.61 2.19 1.11
C ALA A 149 11.30 2.89 1.48
N VAL A 150 11.14 4.13 1.03
CA VAL A 150 9.92 4.93 1.17
C VAL A 150 9.48 5.41 -0.21
N LEU A 151 8.28 5.05 -0.63
CA LEU A 151 7.64 5.59 -1.83
C LEU A 151 6.63 6.65 -1.43
N LEU A 152 7.00 7.92 -1.51
CA LEU A 152 6.09 9.03 -1.29
C LEU A 152 5.18 9.22 -2.51
N LYS A 153 3.87 9.00 -2.33
CA LYS A 153 2.86 9.13 -3.39
C LYS A 153 2.47 10.59 -3.59
N GLY A 154 2.64 11.13 -4.80
CA GLY A 154 2.26 12.48 -5.17
C GLY A 154 0.83 12.63 -5.71
N GLY A 155 -0.03 11.64 -5.51
CA GLY A 155 -1.40 11.63 -6.06
C GLY A 155 -2.29 12.80 -5.60
N HIS A 156 -1.97 13.48 -4.50
CA HIS A 156 -2.68 14.65 -3.97
C HIS A 156 -2.09 16.00 -4.45
N GLU A 157 -0.94 16.00 -5.12
CA GLU A 157 -0.38 17.22 -5.69
C GLU A 157 -1.25 17.72 -6.85
N GLU A 158 -1.47 19.03 -6.94
CA GLU A 158 -2.16 19.66 -8.06
C GLU A 158 -1.26 19.69 -9.30
N GLY A 159 -1.85 19.65 -10.49
CA GLY A 159 -1.14 19.78 -11.76
C GLY A 159 -1.39 18.65 -12.76
N GLU A 160 -0.79 18.80 -13.94
CA GLU A 160 -0.94 17.89 -15.08
C GLU A 160 -0.11 16.59 -14.91
N VAL A 161 0.84 16.58 -13.99
CA VAL A 161 1.75 15.45 -13.74
C VAL A 161 1.67 15.04 -12.28
N LYS A 162 1.56 13.72 -12.05
CA LYS A 162 1.62 13.10 -10.72
C LYS A 162 2.98 12.43 -10.53
N ARG A 163 3.74 12.91 -9.52
CA ARG A 163 5.09 12.43 -9.23
C ARG A 163 5.11 11.60 -7.95
N ASP A 164 5.60 10.38 -8.03
CA ASP A 164 5.93 9.58 -6.86
C ASP A 164 7.46 9.52 -6.71
N LEU A 165 7.95 9.63 -5.49
CA LEU A 165 9.38 9.68 -5.17
C LEU A 165 9.76 8.45 -4.33
N LEU A 166 10.67 7.63 -4.85
CA LEU A 166 11.25 6.50 -4.14
C LEU A 166 12.56 6.92 -3.47
N PHE A 167 12.59 6.86 -2.16
CA PHE A 167 13.74 7.16 -1.32
C PHE A 167 14.36 5.87 -0.80
N GLN A 168 15.68 5.73 -0.97
CA GLN A 168 16.48 4.62 -0.44
C GLN A 168 17.81 5.15 0.08
N THR A 169 18.44 4.43 1.00
CA THR A 169 19.81 4.73 1.44
C THR A 169 20.78 3.67 0.94
N HIS A 170 21.92 4.09 0.44
CA HIS A 170 23.07 3.28 0.08
C HIS A 170 24.26 3.71 0.94
N GLY A 171 24.47 3.02 2.07
CA GLY A 171 25.29 3.54 3.15
C GLY A 171 24.68 4.84 3.71
N ASP A 172 25.48 5.90 3.76
CA ASP A 172 25.04 7.22 4.27
C ASP A 172 24.44 8.12 3.17
N VAL A 173 24.33 7.64 1.93
CA VAL A 173 23.83 8.44 0.81
C VAL A 173 22.36 8.15 0.56
N LEU A 174 21.52 9.19 0.62
CA LEU A 174 20.12 9.13 0.20
C LEU A 174 20.06 9.18 -1.34
N SER A 175 19.43 8.20 -1.93
CA SER A 175 19.06 8.19 -3.35
C SER A 175 17.57 8.50 -3.50
N VAL A 176 17.22 9.24 -4.53
CA VAL A 176 15.84 9.59 -4.88
C VAL A 176 15.61 9.24 -6.34
N GLU A 177 14.59 8.44 -6.61
CA GLU A 177 14.16 8.11 -7.97
C GLU A 177 12.73 8.61 -8.17
N GLU A 178 12.47 9.31 -9.27
CA GLU A 178 11.17 9.90 -9.60
C GLU A 178 10.41 9.05 -10.62
N PHE A 179 9.13 8.83 -10.34
CA PHE A 179 8.18 8.16 -11.24
C PHE A 179 7.02 9.10 -11.55
N SER A 180 6.99 9.61 -12.77
CA SER A 180 6.02 10.61 -13.22
C SER A 180 5.04 10.04 -14.22
N THR A 181 3.77 10.43 -14.11
CA THR A 181 2.70 10.11 -15.08
C THR A 181 1.77 11.29 -15.24
N GLU A 182 1.11 11.37 -16.40
CA GLU A 182 0.05 12.34 -16.62
C GLU A 182 -1.12 12.15 -15.65
N THR A 183 -1.73 13.25 -15.24
CA THR A 183 -2.96 13.22 -14.46
C THR A 183 -4.12 12.72 -15.34
N ILE A 184 -4.76 11.64 -14.93
CA ILE A 184 -5.98 11.15 -15.59
C ILE A 184 -7.19 11.89 -14.99
N PRO A 185 -7.90 12.71 -15.77
CA PRO A 185 -9.06 13.46 -15.28
C PRO A 185 -10.24 12.51 -15.07
N THR A 186 -10.40 12.02 -13.85
CA THR A 186 -11.50 11.14 -13.45
C THR A 186 -11.84 11.30 -11.98
N ARG A 187 -13.10 11.01 -11.63
CA ARG A 187 -13.55 10.85 -10.23
C ARG A 187 -13.45 9.39 -9.73
N ASN A 188 -13.08 8.45 -10.60
CA ASN A 188 -12.96 7.03 -10.28
C ASN A 188 -11.60 6.72 -9.65
N ILE A 189 -11.35 7.29 -8.46
CA ILE A 189 -10.06 7.21 -7.75
C ILE A 189 -10.10 6.27 -6.53
N HIS A 190 -11.26 5.63 -6.25
CA HIS A 190 -11.38 4.76 -5.10
C HIS A 190 -10.43 3.54 -5.20
N GLY A 191 -9.60 3.38 -4.18
CA GLY A 191 -8.66 2.27 -4.08
C GLY A 191 -7.34 2.45 -4.84
N THR A 192 -7.02 3.64 -5.38
CA THR A 192 -5.78 3.89 -6.13
C THR A 192 -4.52 3.60 -5.32
N GLY A 193 -4.44 4.07 -4.06
CA GLY A 193 -3.30 3.81 -3.17
C GLY A 193 -3.09 2.31 -2.93
N CYS A 194 -4.15 1.61 -2.50
CA CYS A 194 -4.09 0.17 -2.29
C CYS A 194 -3.79 -0.60 -3.60
N THR A 195 -4.28 -0.13 -4.75
CA THR A 195 -3.95 -0.74 -6.05
C THR A 195 -2.47 -0.58 -6.38
N LEU A 196 -1.87 0.59 -6.17
CA LEU A 196 -0.44 0.80 -6.40
C LEU A 196 0.42 -0.08 -5.49
N SER A 197 0.18 -0.05 -4.17
CA SER A 197 0.95 -0.86 -3.21
C SER A 197 0.80 -2.35 -3.46
N SER A 198 -0.40 -2.82 -3.85
CA SER A 198 -0.64 -4.21 -4.22
C SER A 198 0.00 -4.59 -5.56
N ALA A 199 0.02 -3.68 -6.55
CA ALA A 199 0.73 -3.93 -7.80
C ALA A 199 2.23 -4.10 -7.58
N ILE A 200 2.83 -3.23 -6.75
CA ILE A 200 4.25 -3.35 -6.39
C ILE A 200 4.50 -4.70 -5.68
N ALA A 201 3.68 -5.07 -4.70
CA ALA A 201 3.82 -6.35 -4.00
C ALA A 201 3.70 -7.55 -4.96
N ALA A 202 2.74 -7.53 -5.89
CA ALA A 202 2.58 -8.57 -6.90
C ALA A 202 3.78 -8.67 -7.84
N LEU A 203 4.34 -7.54 -8.26
CA LEU A 203 5.50 -7.50 -9.17
C LEU A 203 6.79 -7.96 -8.48
N LEU A 204 6.97 -7.62 -7.20
CA LEU A 204 8.02 -8.18 -6.36
C LEU A 204 7.88 -9.71 -6.22
N ALA A 205 6.64 -10.20 -6.00
CA ALA A 205 6.37 -11.64 -5.96
C ALA A 205 6.64 -12.34 -7.31
N ARG A 206 6.57 -11.62 -8.43
CA ARG A 206 6.97 -12.08 -9.76
C ARG A 206 8.48 -12.01 -10.01
N GLY A 207 9.26 -11.52 -9.05
CA GLY A 207 10.73 -11.49 -9.09
C GLY A 207 11.35 -10.19 -9.66
N LEU A 208 10.57 -9.12 -9.86
CA LEU A 208 11.11 -7.83 -10.27
C LEU A 208 11.91 -7.19 -9.12
N GLY A 209 12.92 -6.39 -9.47
CA GLY A 209 13.59 -5.51 -8.51
C GLY A 209 12.68 -4.37 -8.03
N LEU A 210 13.02 -3.74 -6.89
CA LEU A 210 12.14 -2.75 -6.26
C LEU A 210 11.82 -1.55 -7.17
N SER A 211 12.83 -0.93 -7.78
CA SER A 211 12.64 0.20 -8.70
C SER A 211 11.75 -0.18 -9.90
N GLU A 212 12.01 -1.33 -10.51
CA GLU A 212 11.21 -1.85 -11.61
C GLU A 212 9.77 -2.17 -11.19
N ALA A 213 9.57 -2.76 -10.01
CA ALA A 213 8.26 -3.04 -9.46
C ALA A 213 7.46 -1.75 -9.17
N VAL A 214 8.13 -0.68 -8.74
CA VAL A 214 7.52 0.65 -8.55
C VAL A 214 7.13 1.25 -9.91
N ALA A 215 8.03 1.24 -10.90
CA ALA A 215 7.75 1.76 -12.24
C ALA A 215 6.56 1.06 -12.89
N GLU A 216 6.56 -0.27 -12.89
CA GLU A 216 5.48 -1.09 -13.47
C GLU A 216 4.17 -0.98 -12.67
N GLY A 217 4.25 -0.88 -11.33
CA GLY A 217 3.11 -0.62 -10.45
C GLY A 217 2.46 0.73 -10.74
N LYS A 218 3.28 1.77 -10.95
CA LYS A 218 2.83 3.10 -11.36
C LYS A 218 2.16 3.05 -12.74
N ARG A 219 2.74 2.34 -13.70
CA ARG A 219 2.14 2.12 -15.02
C ARG A 219 0.80 1.40 -14.89
N PHE A 220 0.72 0.32 -14.10
CA PHE A 220 -0.51 -0.44 -13.90
C PHE A 220 -1.65 0.42 -13.36
N ILE A 221 -1.42 1.20 -12.29
CA ILE A 221 -2.48 2.06 -11.74
C ILE A 221 -2.90 3.17 -12.70
N THR A 222 -1.97 3.73 -13.47
CA THR A 222 -2.28 4.76 -14.47
C THR A 222 -3.19 4.20 -15.57
N GLU A 223 -2.89 3.00 -16.09
CA GLU A 223 -3.73 2.34 -17.09
C GLU A 223 -5.09 1.90 -16.51
N ALA A 224 -5.13 1.44 -15.25
CA ALA A 224 -6.38 1.09 -14.57
C ALA A 224 -7.28 2.33 -14.36
N LEU A 225 -6.69 3.50 -14.07
CA LEU A 225 -7.40 4.78 -14.02
C LEU A 225 -7.94 5.18 -15.40
N ARG A 226 -7.09 5.12 -16.44
CA ARG A 226 -7.46 5.47 -17.82
C ARG A 226 -8.60 4.58 -18.34
N ALA A 227 -8.49 3.27 -18.13
CA ALA A 227 -9.52 2.32 -18.56
C ALA A 227 -10.81 2.37 -17.71
N GLY A 228 -10.76 2.98 -16.54
CA GLY A 228 -11.89 3.16 -15.64
C GLY A 228 -12.47 4.59 -15.67
N ALA A 229 -11.88 5.51 -16.42
CA ALA A 229 -12.19 6.95 -16.32
C ALA A 229 -13.67 7.28 -16.55
N ASP A 230 -14.27 6.67 -17.56
CA ASP A 230 -15.66 6.92 -17.99
C ASP A 230 -16.66 5.91 -17.45
N VAL A 231 -16.22 5.00 -16.56
CA VAL A 231 -17.11 3.96 -16.01
C VAL A 231 -17.99 4.55 -14.91
N ALA A 232 -19.30 4.46 -15.06
CA ALA A 232 -20.27 4.93 -14.07
C ALA A 232 -20.63 3.80 -13.07
N ILE A 233 -19.94 3.77 -11.93
CA ILE A 233 -20.22 2.84 -10.84
C ILE A 233 -20.41 3.63 -9.54
N GLY A 234 -21.63 3.59 -9.01
CA GLY A 234 -22.01 4.31 -7.79
C GLY A 234 -22.18 5.82 -8.01
N GLN A 235 -22.47 6.54 -6.93
CA GLN A 235 -22.79 7.97 -6.96
C GLN A 235 -21.63 8.88 -6.53
N GLY A 236 -20.63 8.30 -5.84
CA GLY A 236 -19.44 9.00 -5.34
C GLY A 236 -18.18 8.70 -6.15
N TYR A 237 -17.07 8.54 -5.45
CA TYR A 237 -15.79 8.15 -6.05
C TYR A 237 -15.84 6.70 -6.51
N GLY A 238 -15.87 6.49 -7.83
CA GLY A 238 -15.92 5.16 -8.42
C GLY A 238 -14.58 4.41 -8.34
N PRO A 239 -14.58 3.10 -8.59
CA PRO A 239 -13.36 2.29 -8.57
C PRO A 239 -12.58 2.41 -9.87
N VAL A 240 -11.28 2.12 -9.80
CA VAL A 240 -10.43 1.90 -10.98
C VAL A 240 -10.78 0.57 -11.67
N ASN A 241 -10.45 0.43 -12.96
CA ASN A 241 -10.64 -0.83 -13.69
C ASN A 241 -9.40 -1.72 -13.60
N HIS A 242 -9.35 -2.60 -12.59
CA HIS A 242 -8.23 -3.53 -12.40
C HIS A 242 -8.11 -4.57 -13.52
N GLY A 243 -9.21 -4.89 -14.20
CA GLY A 243 -9.27 -5.94 -15.22
C GLY A 243 -9.00 -5.46 -16.65
N PHE A 244 -8.34 -4.32 -16.85
CA PHE A 244 -8.11 -3.73 -18.16
C PHE A 244 -7.18 -4.58 -19.06
N ASN A 245 -6.21 -5.29 -18.46
CA ASN A 245 -5.26 -6.14 -19.19
C ASN A 245 -4.74 -7.27 -18.26
N PRO A 246 -5.55 -8.31 -17.97
CA PRO A 246 -5.16 -9.32 -17.01
C PRO A 246 -4.08 -10.25 -17.57
N LEU A 247 -3.08 -10.54 -16.74
CA LEU A 247 -2.00 -11.48 -17.04
C LEU A 247 -2.41 -12.91 -16.70
N LYS A 248 -1.83 -13.89 -17.41
CA LYS A 248 -1.95 -15.29 -17.06
C LYS A 248 -1.34 -15.54 -15.67
N MET A 249 -2.02 -16.35 -14.86
CA MET A 249 -1.55 -16.70 -13.53
C MET A 249 -0.18 -17.39 -13.60
N LEU A 250 0.72 -16.93 -12.75
CA LEU A 250 2.02 -17.54 -12.55
C LEU A 250 1.82 -18.88 -11.84
N THR A 251 2.34 -19.94 -12.42
CA THR A 251 2.33 -21.29 -11.83
C THR A 251 3.76 -21.69 -11.51
N TYR A 252 3.98 -22.18 -10.30
CA TYR A 252 5.25 -22.77 -9.89
C TYR A 252 5.11 -24.29 -9.99
N GLU A 253 6.19 -24.97 -10.41
CA GLU A 253 6.24 -26.42 -10.28
C GLU A 253 6.20 -26.77 -8.79
N ALA A 254 5.38 -27.77 -8.43
CA ALA A 254 5.32 -28.27 -7.06
C ALA A 254 6.73 -28.74 -6.64
N ARG A 255 7.25 -28.16 -5.56
CA ARG A 255 8.51 -28.57 -4.95
C ARG A 255 8.31 -29.81 -4.11
#